data_8bb2767bea22c07899c436c70978f435
#
_entry.id   8bb2767bea22c07899c436c70978f435
#
_cell.length_a   1.000
_cell.length_b   1.000
_cell.length_c   1.000
_cell.angle_alpha   90.00
_cell.angle_beta   90.00
_cell.angle_gamma   90.00
#
_symmetry.space_group_name_H-M   'P 1'
#
loop_
_entity.id
_entity.type
_entity.pdbx_description
1 polymer ?
#
loop_
_entity_poly.entity_id
_entity_poly.type
_entity_poly.pdbx_seq_one_letter_code
_entity_poly.pdbx_strand_id
1 'polypeptide(L)'
;MKKVASVALAVAAVAALNIPVPASAATIKVEYVYSGTVKESGSEFTCPTGQVMTGRSHNGDENANTTYQCSWILVDGVRVDVFTGEWFGYAKESRSNFSTPLDQAIVGRRHYGDENGATEYKTGALYWQGQQVRISNRTWTGSYTESGHTTQAGFNQVMTGRNHSGDENGKTQYQYGTVTFAG
;
A
#
# COMPACT_ATOMS: atom_id res chain seq x y z
N MET A 1 31.23 62.41 -56.47
CA MET A 1 30.84 62.12 -55.08
C MET A 1 29.76 61.05 -55.13
N LYS A 2 30.05 59.79 -54.78
CA LYS A 2 29.07 58.67 -54.76
C LYS A 2 28.59 58.48 -53.33
N LYS A 3 27.28 58.64 -53.11
CA LYS A 3 26.62 58.37 -51.80
C LYS A 3 26.42 56.86 -51.70
N VAL A 4 26.97 56.29 -50.65
CA VAL A 4 26.71 54.86 -50.20
C VAL A 4 25.54 54.88 -49.25
N ALA A 5 24.47 54.20 -49.60
CA ALA A 5 23.32 53.99 -48.71
C ALA A 5 23.54 52.72 -47.85
N SER A 6 23.59 52.88 -46.56
CA SER A 6 23.65 51.77 -45.64
C SER A 6 22.24 51.20 -45.39
N VAL A 7 22.02 49.94 -45.68
CA VAL A 7 20.79 49.21 -45.33
C VAL A 7 20.98 48.58 -43.98
N ALA A 8 20.19 48.97 -42.97
CA ALA A 8 20.17 48.37 -41.66
C ALA A 8 19.21 47.17 -41.69
N LEU A 9 19.74 45.96 -41.42
CA LEU A 9 18.97 44.72 -41.29
C LEU A 9 18.46 44.59 -39.83
N ALA A 10 17.16 44.72 -39.63
CA ALA A 10 16.56 44.48 -38.31
C ALA A 10 16.33 42.98 -38.14
N VAL A 11 17.03 42.36 -37.20
CA VAL A 11 16.80 40.96 -36.76
C VAL A 11 15.74 40.98 -35.70
N ALA A 12 14.54 40.47 -36.00
CA ALA A 12 13.48 40.23 -34.99
C ALA A 12 13.78 38.94 -34.25
N ALA A 13 14.13 39.04 -32.96
CA ALA A 13 14.26 37.90 -32.05
C ALA A 13 12.86 37.42 -31.66
N VAL A 14 12.46 36.23 -32.12
CA VAL A 14 11.25 35.54 -31.64
C VAL A 14 11.57 34.88 -30.32
N ALA A 15 11.10 35.46 -29.22
CA ALA A 15 11.14 34.81 -27.90
C ALA A 15 10.12 33.68 -27.89
N ALA A 16 10.57 32.42 -27.88
CA ALA A 16 9.72 31.26 -27.65
C ALA A 16 9.21 31.28 -26.20
N LEU A 17 7.93 31.56 -26.01
CA LEU A 17 7.26 31.42 -24.73
C LEU A 17 7.16 29.91 -24.38
N ASN A 18 8.02 29.43 -23.51
CA ASN A 18 7.86 28.12 -22.88
C ASN A 18 6.65 28.19 -21.95
N ILE A 19 5.46 27.82 -22.42
CA ILE A 19 4.28 27.64 -21.62
C ILE A 19 4.48 26.30 -20.88
N PRO A 20 4.56 26.28 -19.55
CA PRO A 20 4.65 25.01 -18.82
C PRO A 20 3.36 24.21 -19.09
N VAL A 21 3.49 23.03 -19.69
CA VAL A 21 2.39 22.08 -19.82
C VAL A 21 2.12 21.59 -18.39
N PRO A 22 0.88 21.68 -17.86
CA PRO A 22 0.58 21.14 -16.54
C PRO A 22 0.93 19.65 -16.53
N ALA A 23 1.73 19.23 -15.57
CA ALA A 23 2.00 17.81 -15.35
C ALA A 23 0.65 17.11 -15.08
N SER A 24 0.30 16.12 -15.89
CA SER A 24 -0.87 15.30 -15.62
C SER A 24 -0.64 14.52 -14.33
N ALA A 25 -1.64 14.51 -13.44
CA ALA A 25 -1.55 13.67 -12.25
C ALA A 25 -1.44 12.21 -12.66
N ALA A 26 -0.49 11.49 -12.05
CA ALA A 26 -0.28 10.08 -12.34
C ALA A 26 -1.52 9.24 -12.03
N THR A 27 -1.84 8.29 -12.89
CA THR A 27 -2.96 7.37 -12.70
C THR A 27 -2.54 6.22 -11.78
N ILE A 28 -3.17 6.12 -10.62
CA ILE A 28 -2.94 5.04 -9.68
C ILE A 28 -3.99 3.94 -9.86
N LYS A 29 -3.56 2.69 -9.85
CA LYS A 29 -4.45 1.52 -9.81
C LYS A 29 -3.91 0.50 -8.82
N VAL A 30 -4.74 0.07 -7.87
CA VAL A 30 -4.49 -1.11 -7.03
C VAL A 30 -5.32 -2.26 -7.60
N GLU A 31 -4.65 -3.29 -8.09
CA GLU A 31 -5.25 -4.38 -8.84
C GLU A 31 -5.10 -5.72 -8.10
N TYR A 32 -6.23 -6.29 -7.68
CA TYR A 32 -6.25 -7.61 -7.07
C TYR A 32 -5.75 -8.68 -8.05
N VAL A 33 -4.87 -9.56 -7.55
CA VAL A 33 -4.26 -10.61 -8.39
C VAL A 33 -4.09 -11.95 -7.72
N TYR A 34 -4.10 -12.03 -6.39
CA TYR A 34 -3.81 -13.26 -5.68
C TYR A 34 -4.54 -13.36 -4.34
N SER A 35 -5.01 -14.56 -4.00
CA SER A 35 -5.42 -14.94 -2.65
C SER A 35 -4.65 -16.15 -2.18
N GLY A 36 -4.20 -16.10 -0.93
CA GLY A 36 -3.60 -17.25 -0.25
C GLY A 36 -4.34 -17.57 1.03
N THR A 37 -4.58 -18.85 1.26
CA THR A 37 -5.27 -19.35 2.46
C THR A 37 -4.30 -20.14 3.31
N VAL A 38 -4.26 -19.83 4.60
CA VAL A 38 -3.43 -20.49 5.61
C VAL A 38 -4.27 -20.78 6.84
N LYS A 39 -3.83 -21.72 7.67
CA LYS A 39 -4.40 -21.92 9.00
C LYS A 39 -4.07 -20.70 9.86
N GLU A 40 -5.00 -20.19 10.67
CA GLU A 40 -4.75 -18.99 11.47
C GLU A 40 -3.61 -19.20 12.45
N SER A 41 -3.66 -20.24 13.28
CA SER A 41 -2.58 -20.60 14.19
C SER A 41 -1.42 -21.29 13.46
N GLY A 42 -0.18 -20.91 13.78
CA GLY A 42 1.02 -21.55 13.25
C GLY A 42 1.28 -21.24 11.78
N SER A 43 0.87 -20.08 11.29
CA SER A 43 1.02 -19.68 9.90
C SER A 43 1.96 -18.51 9.72
N GLU A 44 2.69 -18.54 8.60
CA GLU A 44 3.39 -17.41 8.03
C GLU A 44 2.86 -17.18 6.62
N PHE A 45 2.32 -16.01 6.38
CA PHE A 45 1.83 -15.61 5.05
C PHE A 45 2.57 -14.37 4.58
N THR A 46 3.05 -14.40 3.35
CA THR A 46 3.61 -13.23 2.66
C THR A 46 3.02 -13.17 1.26
N CYS A 47 2.59 -12.00 0.82
CA CYS A 47 2.17 -11.74 -0.55
C CYS A 47 3.31 -12.07 -1.53
N PRO A 48 3.01 -12.58 -2.73
CA PRO A 48 4.01 -12.75 -3.77
C PRO A 48 4.79 -11.47 -4.06
N THR A 49 6.01 -11.62 -4.57
CA THR A 49 6.92 -10.50 -4.84
C THR A 49 6.23 -9.38 -5.63
N GLY A 50 6.43 -8.15 -5.20
CA GLY A 50 5.86 -6.95 -5.82
C GLY A 50 4.39 -6.69 -5.47
N GLN A 51 3.79 -7.50 -4.59
CA GLN A 51 2.41 -7.35 -4.15
C GLN A 51 2.32 -6.89 -2.70
N VAL A 52 1.20 -6.24 -2.37
CA VAL A 52 0.86 -5.78 -1.03
C VAL A 52 -0.48 -6.35 -0.60
N MET A 53 -0.70 -6.46 0.70
CA MET A 53 -1.94 -6.97 1.26
C MET A 53 -3.06 -5.93 1.11
N THR A 54 -4.23 -6.39 0.61
CA THR A 54 -5.41 -5.54 0.39
C THR A 54 -6.69 -6.10 1.00
N GLY A 55 -6.64 -7.30 1.57
CA GLY A 55 -7.81 -7.86 2.24
C GLY A 55 -7.49 -9.06 3.10
N ARG A 56 -8.40 -9.35 4.02
CA ARG A 56 -8.38 -10.56 4.86
C ARG A 56 -9.81 -11.04 5.08
N SER A 57 -9.97 -12.35 5.06
CA SER A 57 -11.20 -13.04 5.47
C SER A 57 -10.84 -14.14 6.45
N HIS A 58 -11.57 -14.18 7.56
CA HIS A 58 -11.42 -15.22 8.57
C HIS A 58 -12.82 -15.66 9.04
N ASN A 59 -12.98 -16.96 9.30
CA ASN A 59 -14.22 -17.52 9.82
C ASN A 59 -13.91 -18.75 10.66
N GLY A 60 -14.13 -18.63 11.95
CA GLY A 60 -13.87 -19.65 12.97
C GLY A 60 -12.89 -19.17 14.03
N ASP A 61 -12.32 -20.14 14.75
CA ASP A 61 -11.31 -19.94 15.79
C ASP A 61 -9.87 -19.96 15.19
N GLU A 62 -8.86 -20.04 16.02
CA GLU A 62 -7.46 -20.14 15.62
C GLU A 62 -7.15 -21.42 14.83
N ASN A 63 -8.02 -22.42 14.85
CA ASN A 63 -7.87 -23.64 14.05
C ASN A 63 -8.46 -23.52 12.65
N ALA A 64 -9.25 -22.48 12.40
CA ALA A 64 -9.82 -22.21 11.09
C ALA A 64 -8.83 -21.57 10.11
N ASN A 65 -9.26 -21.45 8.87
CA ASN A 65 -8.47 -20.86 7.82
C ASN A 65 -8.67 -19.34 7.73
N THR A 66 -7.57 -18.65 7.44
CA THR A 66 -7.56 -17.25 7.06
C THR A 66 -7.13 -17.12 5.60
N THR A 67 -7.85 -16.31 4.85
CA THR A 67 -7.51 -15.96 3.47
C THR A 67 -7.05 -14.51 3.41
N TYR A 68 -5.89 -14.29 2.80
CA TYR A 68 -5.35 -12.96 2.51
C TYR A 68 -5.46 -12.66 1.03
N GLN A 69 -5.75 -11.40 0.71
CA GLN A 69 -5.78 -10.89 -0.65
C GLN A 69 -4.56 -10.00 -0.90
N CYS A 70 -3.92 -10.19 -2.03
CA CYS A 70 -2.74 -9.44 -2.45
C CYS A 70 -2.99 -8.76 -3.80
N SER A 71 -2.44 -7.57 -3.96
CA SER A 71 -2.65 -6.72 -5.13
C SER A 71 -1.33 -6.14 -5.62
N TRP A 72 -1.22 -5.93 -6.92
CA TRP A 72 -0.25 -5.03 -7.50
C TRP A 72 -0.69 -3.57 -7.34
N ILE A 73 0.28 -2.69 -7.24
CA ILE A 73 0.10 -1.25 -7.39
C ILE A 73 0.71 -0.85 -8.72
N LEU A 74 -0.04 -0.09 -9.51
CA LEU A 74 0.41 0.45 -10.78
C LEU A 74 0.33 1.98 -10.75
N VAL A 75 1.36 2.62 -11.29
CA VAL A 75 1.40 4.05 -11.59
C VAL A 75 1.55 4.16 -13.11
N ASP A 76 0.61 4.82 -13.78
CA ASP A 76 0.53 4.94 -15.23
C ASP A 76 0.67 3.58 -15.98
N GLY A 77 0.05 2.54 -15.39
CA GLY A 77 0.07 1.18 -15.94
C GLY A 77 1.36 0.39 -15.69
N VAL A 78 2.37 0.97 -15.05
CA VAL A 78 3.64 0.33 -14.70
C VAL A 78 3.63 -0.09 -13.22
N ARG A 79 4.09 -1.31 -12.93
CA ARG A 79 4.13 -1.83 -11.56
C ARG A 79 5.08 -1.04 -10.67
N VAL A 80 4.65 -0.84 -9.43
CA VAL A 80 5.45 -0.29 -8.35
C VAL A 80 6.36 -1.38 -7.79
N ASP A 81 7.61 -1.05 -7.54
CA ASP A 81 8.55 -1.91 -6.81
C ASP A 81 8.19 -1.91 -5.32
N VAL A 82 8.13 -3.10 -4.71
CA VAL A 82 7.85 -3.31 -3.30
C VAL A 82 9.09 -3.87 -2.61
N PHE A 83 9.76 -3.05 -1.82
CA PHE A 83 10.94 -3.45 -1.05
C PHE A 83 10.51 -3.93 0.33
N THR A 84 10.52 -5.24 0.52
CA THR A 84 10.11 -5.87 1.77
C THR A 84 11.19 -5.81 2.83
N GLY A 85 10.79 -5.44 4.06
CA GLY A 85 11.63 -5.45 5.25
C GLY A 85 11.60 -6.78 6.01
N GLU A 86 12.15 -6.76 7.22
CA GLU A 86 12.11 -7.86 8.17
C GLU A 86 10.75 -7.96 8.87
N TRP A 87 10.54 -9.06 9.62
CA TRP A 87 9.39 -9.21 10.51
C TRP A 87 9.56 -8.32 11.74
N PHE A 88 8.49 -7.62 12.13
CA PHE A 88 8.50 -6.77 13.32
C PHE A 88 7.08 -6.57 13.90
N GLY A 89 7.01 -5.84 15.00
CA GLY A 89 5.76 -5.57 15.68
C GLY A 89 5.27 -6.72 16.56
N TYR A 90 6.21 -7.52 17.10
CA TYR A 90 5.87 -8.62 17.99
C TYR A 90 4.91 -8.18 19.10
N ALA A 91 3.74 -8.80 19.14
CA ALA A 91 2.73 -8.58 20.17
C ALA A 91 1.97 -9.89 20.44
N LYS A 92 1.36 -10.00 21.61
CA LYS A 92 0.31 -11.01 21.83
C LYS A 92 -0.87 -10.69 20.90
N GLU A 93 -1.46 -11.72 20.29
CA GLU A 93 -2.60 -11.55 19.39
C GLU A 93 -3.72 -10.76 20.05
N SER A 94 -4.15 -11.18 21.26
CA SER A 94 -5.24 -10.56 22.03
C SER A 94 -5.04 -9.08 22.39
N ARG A 95 -3.90 -8.50 22.11
CA ARG A 95 -3.57 -7.08 22.37
C ARG A 95 -2.69 -6.48 21.30
N SER A 96 -2.86 -6.92 20.06
CA SER A 96 -2.05 -6.42 18.95
C SER A 96 -2.60 -5.11 18.42
N ASN A 97 -1.74 -4.11 18.31
CA ASN A 97 -2.04 -2.85 17.66
C ASN A 97 -0.84 -2.48 16.78
N PHE A 98 -1.01 -2.68 15.49
CA PHE A 98 0.04 -2.48 14.51
C PHE A 98 -0.37 -1.50 13.43
N SER A 99 0.52 -0.56 13.14
CA SER A 99 0.47 0.28 11.95
C SER A 99 1.84 0.31 11.29
N THR A 100 1.87 0.23 9.96
CA THR A 100 3.12 0.32 9.20
C THR A 100 3.78 1.68 9.39
N PRO A 101 5.12 1.79 9.23
CA PRO A 101 5.77 3.08 9.02
C PRO A 101 5.10 3.88 7.90
N LEU A 102 5.42 5.17 7.82
CA LEU A 102 4.91 6.02 6.74
C LEU A 102 5.30 5.43 5.37
N ASP A 103 4.39 5.52 4.42
CA ASP A 103 4.57 5.11 3.02
C ASP A 103 4.97 3.63 2.83
N GLN A 104 4.58 2.78 3.79
CA GLN A 104 4.71 1.33 3.71
C GLN A 104 3.36 0.65 3.83
N ALA A 105 3.17 -0.45 3.11
CA ALA A 105 2.02 -1.33 3.19
C ALA A 105 2.37 -2.63 3.91
N ILE A 106 1.38 -3.33 4.48
CA ILE A 106 1.56 -4.69 4.96
C ILE A 106 1.74 -5.62 3.75
N VAL A 107 2.79 -6.45 3.79
CA VAL A 107 3.04 -7.49 2.78
C VAL A 107 2.97 -8.89 3.37
N GLY A 108 3.00 -9.04 4.69
CA GLY A 108 2.90 -10.33 5.36
C GLY A 108 2.43 -10.22 6.81
N ARG A 109 1.90 -11.32 7.31
CA ARG A 109 1.59 -11.54 8.72
C ARG A 109 1.95 -12.97 9.08
N ARG A 110 2.52 -13.16 10.26
CA ARG A 110 2.66 -14.47 10.88
C ARG A 110 2.05 -14.47 12.26
N HIS A 111 1.50 -15.62 12.62
CA HIS A 111 0.87 -15.82 13.91
C HIS A 111 1.09 -17.26 14.38
N TYR A 112 1.42 -17.43 15.65
CA TYR A 112 1.69 -18.73 16.26
C TYR A 112 0.94 -18.86 17.55
N GLY A 113 0.08 -19.86 17.63
CA GLY A 113 -0.69 -20.19 18.82
C GLY A 113 -2.12 -19.64 18.78
N ASP A 114 -2.68 -19.48 19.95
CA ASP A 114 -4.00 -18.91 20.22
C ASP A 114 -3.91 -17.38 20.41
N GLU A 115 -4.91 -16.79 21.05
CA GLU A 115 -4.97 -15.36 21.39
C GLU A 115 -3.82 -14.87 22.30
N ASN A 116 -3.14 -15.81 23.00
CA ASN A 116 -1.94 -15.53 23.79
C ASN A 116 -0.65 -15.65 22.99
N GLY A 117 -0.73 -16.21 21.80
CA GLY A 117 0.39 -16.41 20.89
C GLY A 117 0.91 -15.12 20.30
N ALA A 118 2.04 -15.24 19.62
CA ALA A 118 2.74 -14.11 19.00
C ALA A 118 2.17 -13.78 17.60
N THR A 119 1.97 -12.52 17.33
CA THR A 119 1.72 -12.00 15.98
C THR A 119 2.76 -10.98 15.58
N GLU A 120 3.16 -11.02 14.31
CA GLU A 120 4.14 -10.11 13.72
C GLU A 120 3.74 -9.76 12.29
N TYR A 121 4.27 -8.67 11.80
CA TYR A 121 3.96 -8.15 10.47
C TYR A 121 5.23 -7.92 9.66
N LYS A 122 5.10 -8.07 8.35
CA LYS A 122 6.12 -7.70 7.37
C LYS A 122 5.60 -6.56 6.52
N THR A 123 6.41 -5.54 6.29
CA THR A 123 6.01 -4.36 5.52
C THR A 123 6.84 -4.20 4.26
N GLY A 124 6.31 -3.45 3.31
CA GLY A 124 7.00 -3.10 2.07
C GLY A 124 6.94 -1.60 1.79
N ALA A 125 8.10 -1.02 1.53
CA ALA A 125 8.23 0.33 1.02
C ALA A 125 7.98 0.35 -0.50
N LEU A 126 7.31 1.38 -0.98
CA LEU A 126 6.80 1.46 -2.34
C LEU A 126 7.61 2.46 -3.17
N TYR A 127 8.11 2.04 -4.33
CA TYR A 127 8.87 2.90 -5.23
C TYR A 127 8.42 2.71 -6.68
N TRP A 128 8.31 3.79 -7.42
CA TRP A 128 8.06 3.79 -8.85
C TRP A 128 9.14 4.61 -9.54
N GLN A 129 9.88 3.98 -10.46
CA GLN A 129 11.00 4.60 -11.18
C GLN A 129 12.01 5.30 -10.23
N GLY A 130 12.30 4.66 -9.09
CA GLY A 130 13.22 5.20 -8.08
C GLY A 130 12.65 6.29 -7.17
N GLN A 131 11.41 6.71 -7.37
CA GLN A 131 10.72 7.70 -6.52
C GLN A 131 9.75 7.01 -5.56
N GLN A 132 9.67 7.51 -4.34
CA GLN A 132 8.80 6.93 -3.33
C GLN A 132 7.32 7.20 -3.62
N VAL A 133 6.53 6.13 -3.69
CA VAL A 133 5.07 6.19 -3.74
C VAL A 133 4.55 6.40 -2.31
N ARG A 134 3.59 7.30 -2.16
CA ARG A 134 3.05 7.71 -0.85
C ARG A 134 1.79 6.94 -0.50
N ILE A 135 1.54 6.82 0.81
CA ILE A 135 0.28 6.31 1.35
C ILE A 135 -0.31 7.36 2.29
N SER A 136 -1.40 7.96 1.87
CA SER A 136 -2.11 9.02 2.59
C SER A 136 -3.47 8.56 3.12
N ASN A 137 -4.16 9.43 3.85
CA ASN A 137 -5.55 9.22 4.30
C ASN A 137 -5.77 7.85 4.98
N ARG A 138 -4.88 7.48 5.89
CA ARG A 138 -5.00 6.23 6.64
C ARG A 138 -6.18 6.29 7.60
N THR A 139 -7.11 5.36 7.45
CA THR A 139 -8.31 5.28 8.27
C THR A 139 -8.54 3.87 8.79
N TRP A 140 -9.00 3.75 10.03
CA TRP A 140 -9.42 2.49 10.61
C TRP A 140 -10.85 2.16 10.20
N THR A 141 -11.12 0.88 9.95
CA THR A 141 -12.47 0.37 9.73
C THR A 141 -13.29 0.42 11.03
N GLY A 142 -14.59 0.17 10.94
CA GLY A 142 -15.37 -0.27 12.08
C GLY A 142 -14.83 -1.57 12.65
N SER A 143 -15.29 -1.94 13.85
CA SER A 143 -14.89 -3.18 14.50
C SER A 143 -15.66 -4.37 13.93
N TYR A 144 -14.92 -5.43 13.64
CA TYR A 144 -15.45 -6.76 13.30
C TYR A 144 -15.32 -7.69 14.50
N THR A 145 -16.08 -8.77 14.54
CA THR A 145 -15.79 -9.92 15.39
C THR A 145 -14.69 -10.74 14.72
N GLU A 146 -13.66 -11.17 15.47
CA GLU A 146 -12.52 -11.88 14.88
C GLU A 146 -12.95 -13.15 14.17
N SER A 147 -13.78 -13.97 14.80
CA SER A 147 -14.21 -15.26 14.28
C SER A 147 -15.13 -15.22 13.05
N GLY A 148 -15.49 -14.06 12.53
CA GLY A 148 -16.41 -14.03 11.40
C GLY A 148 -16.40 -12.68 10.68
N HIS A 149 -15.42 -12.46 9.80
CA HIS A 149 -15.39 -11.22 9.01
C HIS A 149 -14.64 -11.37 7.70
N THR A 150 -14.98 -10.46 6.80
CA THR A 150 -14.23 -10.20 5.55
C THR A 150 -14.03 -8.70 5.43
N THR A 151 -12.82 -8.29 5.14
CA THR A 151 -12.47 -6.91 4.90
C THR A 151 -11.64 -6.78 3.62
N GLN A 152 -11.81 -5.69 2.91
CA GLN A 152 -11.11 -5.40 1.66
C GLN A 152 -10.84 -3.90 1.56
N ALA A 153 -9.70 -3.56 1.00
CA ALA A 153 -9.32 -2.19 0.66
C ALA A 153 -10.32 -1.57 -0.32
N GLY A 154 -10.60 -0.30 -0.14
CA GLY A 154 -11.35 0.50 -1.09
C GLY A 154 -10.53 0.84 -2.35
N PHE A 155 -11.08 1.70 -3.18
CA PHE A 155 -10.44 2.14 -4.42
C PHE A 155 -9.07 2.77 -4.15
N ASN A 156 -8.04 2.24 -4.81
CA ASN A 156 -6.64 2.64 -4.67
C ASN A 156 -6.10 2.62 -3.23
N GLN A 157 -6.64 1.75 -2.38
CA GLN A 157 -6.18 1.59 -1.01
C GLN A 157 -5.39 0.29 -0.81
N VAL A 158 -4.53 0.31 0.19
CA VAL A 158 -3.74 -0.85 0.66
C VAL A 158 -3.84 -0.97 2.18
N MET A 159 -3.62 -2.17 2.71
CA MET A 159 -3.65 -2.40 4.15
C MET A 159 -2.39 -1.84 4.80
N THR A 160 -2.58 -1.02 5.85
CA THR A 160 -1.50 -0.36 6.58
C THR A 160 -1.50 -0.66 8.07
N GLY A 161 -2.50 -1.39 8.58
CA GLY A 161 -2.53 -1.74 9.99
C GLY A 161 -3.61 -2.74 10.34
N ARG A 162 -3.46 -3.37 11.50
CA ARG A 162 -4.47 -4.20 12.16
C ARG A 162 -4.40 -3.97 13.66
N ASN A 163 -5.56 -3.82 14.27
CA ASN A 163 -5.75 -3.78 15.71
C ASN A 163 -6.66 -4.93 16.11
N HIS A 164 -6.27 -5.71 17.13
CA HIS A 164 -7.07 -6.79 17.65
C HIS A 164 -7.03 -6.78 19.18
N SER A 165 -8.17 -7.09 19.80
CA SER A 165 -8.32 -7.19 21.24
C SER A 165 -9.31 -8.29 21.61
N GLY A 166 -8.87 -9.22 22.43
CA GLY A 166 -9.66 -10.36 22.92
C GLY A 166 -9.26 -11.67 22.25
N ASP A 167 -10.15 -12.63 22.33
CA ASP A 167 -10.11 -13.96 21.71
C ASP A 167 -10.80 -13.96 20.33
N GLU A 168 -11.28 -15.11 19.88
CA GLU A 168 -12.06 -15.26 18.63
C GLU A 168 -13.38 -14.48 18.65
N ASN A 169 -13.92 -14.14 19.83
CA ASN A 169 -15.09 -13.26 19.99
C ASN A 169 -14.70 -11.79 20.13
N GLY A 170 -13.40 -11.51 20.20
CA GLY A 170 -12.83 -10.18 20.33
C GLY A 170 -13.09 -9.29 19.12
N LYS A 171 -12.56 -8.09 19.22
CA LYS A 171 -12.76 -7.05 18.19
C LYS A 171 -11.50 -6.85 17.38
N THR A 172 -11.67 -6.82 16.07
CA THR A 172 -10.58 -6.53 15.14
C THR A 172 -10.94 -5.35 14.22
N GLN A 173 -9.95 -4.57 13.87
CA GLN A 173 -10.05 -3.44 12.94
C GLN A 173 -8.86 -3.47 12.00
N TYR A 174 -9.05 -2.93 10.81
CA TYR A 174 -8.00 -2.79 9.80
C TYR A 174 -7.80 -1.33 9.45
N GLN A 175 -6.56 -0.96 9.21
CA GLN A 175 -6.24 0.36 8.68
C GLN A 175 -5.94 0.24 7.19
N TYR A 176 -6.58 1.10 6.41
CA TYR A 176 -6.33 1.24 4.98
C TYR A 176 -5.86 2.65 4.68
N GLY A 177 -4.93 2.77 3.74
CA GLY A 177 -4.42 4.04 3.26
C GLY A 177 -4.50 4.13 1.75
N THR A 178 -4.73 5.33 1.24
CA THR A 178 -4.83 5.62 -0.19
C THR A 178 -3.43 5.80 -0.78
N VAL A 179 -3.14 5.04 -1.83
CA VAL A 179 -1.90 5.17 -2.59
C VAL A 179 -1.94 6.43 -3.43
N THR A 180 -0.90 7.23 -3.37
CA THR A 180 -0.75 8.47 -4.14
C THR A 180 0.67 8.59 -4.70
N PHE A 181 0.81 9.26 -5.83
CA PHE A 181 2.09 9.60 -6.41
C PHE A 181 2.03 11.03 -6.95
N ALA A 182 2.95 11.87 -6.45
CA ALA A 182 3.19 13.20 -6.98
C ALA A 182 4.53 13.14 -7.70
N GLY A 183 4.49 13.12 -9.03
CA GLY A 183 5.65 13.24 -9.89
C GLY A 183 6.17 14.66 -9.93
#